data_fe1713d0d18b72430933a67d85c30ce6
#
_entry.id   fe1713d0d18b72430933a67d85c30ce6
#
_cell.length_a   1.000
_cell.length_b   1.000
_cell.length_c   1.000
_cell.angle_alpha   90.00
_cell.angle_beta   90.00
_cell.angle_gamma   90.00
#
_symmetry.space_group_name_H-M   'P 1'
#
loop_
_entity.id
_entity.type
_entity.pdbx_description
1 polymer ?
#
loop_
_entity_poly.entity_id
_entity_poly.type
_entity_poly.pdbx_seq_one_letter_code
_entity_poly.pdbx_strand_id
1 'polypeptide(L)'
;VAVGIKVKDINFSWSKGKQVIKSCSLEVPKGEFWMLLGTNGSGKSTLLRLLAGLLVPDSGVIGVLPPVGFVFQNPDHQLVMPTVGADVAFGLVEEKLPAAVVRARVEEALRSVNLQALQRRPIYALSGGQKQRVAIAGAIARHCEVLLLDEPTALLDPDSQLDLVASVRHLVKSRGMTALWVTHRLDELNYCDGAFLLEDGSLVDAGEAQRLKHRLMEADQDQ
;
A
#
# COMPACT_ATOMS: atom_id res chain seq x y z
N VAL A 1 5.76 14.09 -16.77
CA VAL A 1 5.98 12.81 -16.06
C VAL A 1 4.65 12.06 -16.06
N ALA A 2 4.65 10.75 -16.36
CA ALA A 2 3.45 9.93 -16.25
C ALA A 2 3.05 9.83 -14.78
N VAL A 3 1.74 9.85 -14.48
CA VAL A 3 1.20 9.86 -13.12
C VAL A 3 0.57 8.49 -12.83
N GLY A 4 0.93 7.89 -11.71
CA GLY A 4 0.38 6.62 -11.24
C GLY A 4 -0.92 6.79 -10.45
N ILE A 5 -0.95 7.83 -9.59
CA ILE A 5 -2.12 8.21 -8.79
C ILE A 5 -2.34 9.71 -8.94
N LYS A 6 -3.56 10.10 -9.28
CA LYS A 6 -3.97 11.51 -9.38
C LYS A 6 -5.29 11.73 -8.66
N VAL A 7 -5.30 12.65 -7.72
CA VAL A 7 -6.47 13.04 -6.94
C VAL A 7 -6.66 14.54 -7.06
N LYS A 8 -7.89 14.97 -7.33
CA LYS A 8 -8.23 16.39 -7.46
C LYS A 8 -9.48 16.72 -6.66
N ASP A 9 -9.31 17.59 -5.67
CA ASP A 9 -10.35 18.23 -4.85
C ASP A 9 -11.39 17.25 -4.28
N ILE A 10 -10.94 16.06 -3.82
CA ILE A 10 -11.84 15.07 -3.25
C ILE A 10 -12.32 15.47 -1.87
N ASN A 11 -13.61 15.20 -1.63
CA ASN A 11 -14.25 15.31 -0.33
C ASN A 11 -14.94 13.98 0.00
N PHE A 12 -14.94 13.60 1.28
CA PHE A 12 -15.62 12.38 1.73
C PHE A 12 -16.08 12.49 3.17
N SER A 13 -17.30 12.02 3.43
CA SER A 13 -17.93 11.94 4.74
C SER A 13 -18.49 10.54 4.99
N TRP A 14 -18.28 9.96 6.19
CA TRP A 14 -18.88 8.66 6.56
C TRP A 14 -20.37 8.75 6.80
N SER A 15 -20.83 9.90 7.28
CA SER A 15 -22.24 10.19 7.56
C SER A 15 -22.47 11.69 7.44
N LYS A 16 -23.74 12.11 7.29
CA LYS A 16 -24.09 13.53 7.19
C LYS A 16 -23.51 14.31 8.40
N GLY A 17 -22.56 15.20 8.12
CA GLY A 17 -21.95 16.11 9.08
C GLY A 17 -20.56 15.76 9.59
N LYS A 18 -20.02 14.55 9.37
CA LYS A 18 -18.65 14.21 9.75
C LYS A 18 -17.78 14.03 8.49
N GLN A 19 -17.25 15.14 7.98
CA GLN A 19 -16.30 15.14 6.86
C GLN A 19 -14.94 14.61 7.34
N VAL A 20 -14.40 13.63 6.60
CA VAL A 20 -13.13 12.95 6.92
C VAL A 20 -12.04 13.32 5.94
N ILE A 21 -12.38 13.55 4.67
CA ILE A 21 -11.45 14.07 3.66
C ILE A 21 -11.99 15.41 3.16
N LYS A 22 -11.12 16.43 3.13
CA LYS A 22 -11.46 17.83 2.86
C LYS A 22 -10.59 18.39 1.75
N SER A 23 -11.18 18.58 0.56
CA SER A 23 -10.52 19.18 -0.61
C SER A 23 -9.11 18.64 -0.86
N CYS A 24 -8.94 17.32 -0.70
CA CYS A 24 -7.63 16.69 -0.82
C CYS A 24 -7.25 16.54 -2.28
N SER A 25 -6.03 17.01 -2.63
CA SER A 25 -5.45 16.88 -3.97
C SER A 25 -4.02 16.38 -3.83
N LEU A 26 -3.65 15.32 -4.58
CA LEU A 26 -2.29 14.79 -4.60
C LEU A 26 -1.97 14.10 -5.94
N GLU A 27 -0.69 14.00 -6.26
CA GLU A 27 -0.21 13.25 -7.41
C GLU A 27 1.00 12.41 -7.01
N VAL A 28 0.98 11.11 -7.38
CA VAL A 28 2.14 10.22 -7.25
C VAL A 28 2.64 9.89 -8.66
N PRO A 29 3.89 10.22 -9.00
CA PRO A 29 4.47 9.88 -10.28
C PRO A 29 4.51 8.36 -10.50
N LYS A 30 4.35 7.93 -11.76
CA LYS A 30 4.44 6.49 -12.10
C LYS A 30 5.85 5.97 -11.82
N GLY A 31 5.93 4.79 -11.19
CA GLY A 31 7.18 4.12 -10.87
C GLY A 31 7.89 4.66 -9.63
N GLU A 32 7.19 5.48 -8.84
CA GLU A 32 7.72 5.99 -7.58
C GLU A 32 7.04 5.36 -6.36
N PHE A 33 7.77 5.36 -5.25
CA PHE A 33 7.32 4.92 -3.94
C PHE A 33 7.10 6.13 -3.04
N TRP A 34 5.85 6.43 -2.72
CA TRP A 34 5.48 7.54 -1.85
C TRP A 34 4.86 7.07 -0.55
N MET A 35 5.01 7.87 0.50
CA MET A 35 4.43 7.61 1.80
C MET A 35 3.38 8.65 2.17
N LEU A 36 2.35 8.22 2.90
CA LEU A 36 1.29 9.07 3.45
C LEU A 36 1.36 9.02 4.98
N LEU A 37 1.79 10.12 5.57
CA LEU A 37 1.87 10.30 7.01
C LEU A 37 0.68 11.07 7.56
N GLY A 38 0.54 11.05 8.88
CA GLY A 38 -0.47 11.79 9.63
C GLY A 38 -0.83 11.08 10.92
N THR A 39 -1.45 11.78 11.83
CA THR A 39 -1.91 11.24 13.12
C THR A 39 -3.03 10.21 12.94
N ASN A 40 -3.30 9.44 13.99
CA ASN A 40 -4.43 8.51 13.99
C ASN A 40 -5.74 9.29 13.84
N GLY A 41 -6.61 8.82 12.94
CA GLY A 41 -7.88 9.49 12.66
C GLY A 41 -7.81 10.62 11.63
N SER A 42 -6.63 10.98 11.09
CA SER A 42 -6.49 12.04 10.07
C SER A 42 -7.12 11.72 8.72
N GLY A 43 -7.54 10.46 8.48
CA GLY A 43 -8.21 10.06 7.22
C GLY A 43 -7.36 9.20 6.28
N LYS A 44 -6.12 8.80 6.63
CA LYS A 44 -5.19 8.04 5.77
C LYS A 44 -5.81 6.76 5.18
N SER A 45 -6.32 5.88 6.04
CA SER A 45 -6.94 4.63 5.59
C SER A 45 -8.22 4.87 4.77
N THR A 46 -8.95 5.95 5.06
CA THR A 46 -10.12 6.36 4.28
C THR A 46 -9.69 6.81 2.87
N LEU A 47 -8.64 7.63 2.80
CA LEU A 47 -8.08 8.06 1.52
C LEU A 47 -7.58 6.87 0.70
N LEU A 48 -6.87 5.92 1.32
CA LEU A 48 -6.42 4.71 0.63
C LEU A 48 -7.58 3.88 0.06
N ARG A 49 -8.68 3.74 0.82
CA ARG A 49 -9.89 3.02 0.36
C ARG A 49 -10.60 3.73 -0.78
N LEU A 50 -10.60 5.06 -0.80
CA LEU A 50 -11.09 5.85 -1.92
C LEU A 50 -10.24 5.62 -3.18
N LEU A 51 -8.90 5.61 -3.05
CA LEU A 51 -7.98 5.31 -4.16
C LEU A 51 -8.14 3.88 -4.69
N ALA A 52 -8.46 2.93 -3.83
CA ALA A 52 -8.73 1.54 -4.20
C ALA A 52 -10.11 1.33 -4.84
N GLY A 53 -10.96 2.35 -4.89
CA GLY A 53 -12.34 2.24 -5.36
C GLY A 53 -13.27 1.47 -4.42
N LEU A 54 -12.85 1.23 -3.17
CA LEU A 54 -13.67 0.59 -2.12
C LEU A 54 -14.69 1.57 -1.51
N LEU A 55 -14.47 2.86 -1.69
CA LEU A 55 -15.38 3.95 -1.30
C LEU A 55 -15.53 4.90 -2.48
N VAL A 56 -16.65 5.62 -2.52
CA VAL A 56 -16.93 6.63 -3.53
C VAL A 56 -16.84 8.01 -2.88
N PRO A 57 -16.06 8.96 -3.41
CA PRO A 57 -15.98 10.30 -2.86
C PRO A 57 -17.29 11.08 -3.04
N ASP A 58 -17.59 11.99 -2.12
CA ASP A 58 -18.78 12.88 -2.21
C ASP A 58 -18.62 13.86 -3.39
N SER A 59 -17.37 14.28 -3.67
CA SER A 59 -17.02 15.15 -4.79
C SER A 59 -15.53 15.04 -5.16
N GLY A 60 -15.15 15.61 -6.30
CA GLY A 60 -13.78 15.57 -6.84
C GLY A 60 -13.55 14.39 -7.77
N VAL A 61 -12.28 14.18 -8.18
CA VAL A 61 -11.92 13.16 -9.17
C VAL A 61 -10.72 12.36 -8.68
N ILE A 62 -10.81 11.03 -8.83
CA ILE A 62 -9.72 10.10 -8.56
C ILE A 62 -9.35 9.36 -9.84
N GLY A 63 -8.07 9.38 -10.20
CA GLY A 63 -7.48 8.57 -11.26
C GLY A 63 -6.33 7.74 -10.69
N VAL A 64 -6.45 6.41 -10.78
CA VAL A 64 -5.39 5.46 -10.37
C VAL A 64 -5.18 4.50 -11.54
N LEU A 65 -3.93 4.24 -11.91
CA LEU A 65 -3.60 3.30 -12.99
C LEU A 65 -3.95 1.87 -12.58
N PRO A 66 -4.86 1.19 -13.31
CA PRO A 66 -5.21 -0.20 -13.03
C PRO A 66 -4.17 -1.17 -13.64
N PRO A 67 -4.07 -2.42 -13.11
CA PRO A 67 -4.77 -2.93 -11.93
C PRO A 67 -4.20 -2.38 -10.62
N VAL A 68 -5.07 -2.21 -9.62
CA VAL A 68 -4.70 -1.74 -8.28
C VAL A 68 -4.62 -2.91 -7.31
N GLY A 69 -3.50 -3.03 -6.62
CA GLY A 69 -3.32 -3.92 -5.47
C GLY A 69 -3.57 -3.18 -4.16
N PHE A 70 -4.24 -3.82 -3.21
CA PHE A 70 -4.47 -3.29 -1.87
C PHE A 70 -3.95 -4.26 -0.82
N VAL A 71 -3.21 -3.77 0.17
CA VAL A 71 -2.68 -4.55 1.29
C VAL A 71 -3.18 -3.94 2.59
N PHE A 72 -3.94 -4.72 3.36
CA PHE A 72 -4.50 -4.29 4.64
C PHE A 72 -3.45 -4.31 5.76
N GLN A 73 -3.68 -3.50 6.78
CA GLN A 73 -2.87 -3.46 8.00
C GLN A 73 -2.78 -4.85 8.66
N ASN A 74 -3.92 -5.53 8.80
CA ASN A 74 -3.96 -6.90 9.31
C ASN A 74 -4.13 -7.88 8.14
N PRO A 75 -3.10 -8.70 7.81
CA PRO A 75 -3.17 -9.65 6.72
C PRO A 75 -4.21 -10.76 6.94
N ASP A 76 -4.60 -11.07 8.18
CA ASP A 76 -5.64 -12.06 8.46
C ASP A 76 -7.03 -11.65 7.96
N HIS A 77 -7.24 -10.36 7.66
CA HIS A 77 -8.46 -9.87 7.00
C HIS A 77 -8.45 -10.04 5.49
N GLN A 78 -7.31 -10.41 4.90
CA GLN A 78 -7.11 -10.49 3.46
C GLN A 78 -6.88 -11.92 2.97
N LEU A 79 -6.12 -12.71 3.75
CA LEU A 79 -5.74 -14.08 3.39
C LEU A 79 -6.89 -15.04 3.72
N VAL A 80 -7.50 -15.63 2.69
CA VAL A 80 -8.73 -16.43 2.83
C VAL A 80 -8.57 -17.90 2.44
N MET A 81 -7.45 -18.25 1.78
CA MET A 81 -7.21 -19.61 1.32
C MET A 81 -6.33 -20.40 2.30
N PRO A 82 -6.41 -21.74 2.30
CA PRO A 82 -5.69 -22.56 3.30
C PRO A 82 -4.17 -22.55 3.13
N THR A 83 -3.63 -22.33 1.92
CA THR A 83 -2.19 -22.35 1.65
C THR A 83 -1.73 -21.10 0.91
N VAL A 84 -0.43 -20.78 1.05
CA VAL A 84 0.22 -19.63 0.41
C VAL A 84 -0.03 -19.59 -1.10
N GLY A 85 0.24 -20.69 -1.81
CA GLY A 85 0.07 -20.71 -3.26
C GLY A 85 -1.39 -20.61 -3.70
N ALA A 86 -2.32 -21.19 -2.92
CA ALA A 86 -3.75 -21.07 -3.19
C ALA A 86 -4.24 -19.64 -3.00
N ASP A 87 -3.74 -18.93 -1.99
CA ASP A 87 -4.15 -17.56 -1.71
C ASP A 87 -3.66 -16.59 -2.80
N VAL A 88 -2.41 -16.71 -3.21
CA VAL A 88 -1.86 -15.92 -4.34
C VAL A 88 -2.59 -16.24 -5.65
N ALA A 89 -2.94 -17.51 -5.90
CA ALA A 89 -3.70 -17.91 -7.09
C ALA A 89 -5.16 -17.42 -7.06
N PHE A 90 -5.75 -17.26 -5.87
CA PHE A 90 -7.13 -16.82 -5.72
C PHE A 90 -7.39 -15.46 -6.37
N GLY A 91 -6.43 -14.51 -6.27
CA GLY A 91 -6.52 -13.22 -6.94
C GLY A 91 -6.59 -13.28 -8.47
N LEU A 92 -6.25 -14.42 -9.10
CA LEU A 92 -6.25 -14.61 -10.55
C LEU A 92 -7.50 -15.30 -11.10
N VAL A 93 -8.44 -15.72 -10.24
CA VAL A 93 -9.62 -16.52 -10.63
C VAL A 93 -10.47 -15.80 -11.68
N GLU A 94 -10.66 -14.49 -11.53
CA GLU A 94 -11.48 -13.69 -12.44
C GLU A 94 -10.88 -13.53 -13.84
N GLU A 95 -9.54 -13.65 -13.96
CA GLU A 95 -8.85 -13.50 -15.25
C GLU A 95 -9.02 -14.71 -16.18
N LYS A 96 -9.58 -15.84 -15.68
CA LYS A 96 -9.85 -17.09 -16.44
C LYS A 96 -8.63 -17.61 -17.20
N LEU A 97 -7.45 -17.50 -16.62
CA LEU A 97 -6.18 -17.89 -17.23
C LEU A 97 -6.00 -19.41 -17.29
N PRO A 98 -5.25 -19.93 -18.27
CA PRO A 98 -4.83 -21.33 -18.28
C PRO A 98 -4.04 -21.68 -17.01
N ALA A 99 -4.20 -22.88 -16.47
CA ALA A 99 -3.57 -23.33 -15.24
C ALA A 99 -2.02 -23.21 -15.26
N ALA A 100 -1.38 -23.37 -16.41
CA ALA A 100 0.07 -23.19 -16.55
C ALA A 100 0.48 -21.71 -16.33
N VAL A 101 -0.32 -20.76 -16.83
CA VAL A 101 -0.08 -19.32 -16.66
C VAL A 101 -0.28 -18.94 -15.20
N VAL A 102 -1.36 -19.42 -14.54
CA VAL A 102 -1.59 -19.18 -13.10
C VAL A 102 -0.41 -19.67 -12.28
N ARG A 103 0.08 -20.91 -12.52
CA ARG A 103 1.24 -21.43 -11.80
C ARG A 103 2.48 -20.56 -11.99
N ALA A 104 2.79 -20.17 -13.22
CA ALA A 104 3.95 -19.33 -13.51
C ALA A 104 3.87 -17.97 -12.79
N ARG A 105 2.71 -17.31 -12.80
CA ARG A 105 2.50 -16.03 -12.10
C ARG A 105 2.63 -16.16 -10.58
N VAL A 106 2.07 -17.23 -10.00
CA VAL A 106 2.18 -17.52 -8.56
C VAL A 106 3.65 -17.75 -8.17
N GLU A 107 4.38 -18.56 -8.92
CA GLU A 107 5.80 -18.83 -8.66
C GLU A 107 6.65 -17.56 -8.77
N GLU A 108 6.43 -16.75 -9.79
CA GLU A 108 7.11 -15.47 -9.98
C GLU A 108 6.80 -14.48 -8.84
N ALA A 109 5.52 -14.34 -8.45
CA ALA A 109 5.10 -13.47 -7.38
C ALA A 109 5.72 -13.88 -6.04
N LEU A 110 5.69 -15.18 -5.71
CA LEU A 110 6.28 -15.71 -4.47
C LEU A 110 7.81 -15.55 -4.44
N ARG A 111 8.48 -15.71 -5.58
CA ARG A 111 9.92 -15.45 -5.71
C ARG A 111 10.26 -14.00 -5.43
N SER A 112 9.45 -13.08 -5.92
CA SER A 112 9.63 -11.62 -5.74
C SER A 112 9.57 -11.15 -4.28
N VAL A 113 8.92 -11.93 -3.41
CA VAL A 113 8.80 -11.65 -1.97
C VAL A 113 9.56 -12.66 -1.10
N ASN A 114 10.42 -13.50 -1.70
CA ASN A 114 11.23 -14.53 -1.03
C ASN A 114 10.42 -15.61 -0.28
N LEU A 115 9.26 -16.00 -0.83
CA LEU A 115 8.37 -17.01 -0.24
C LEU A 115 8.20 -18.28 -1.10
N GLN A 116 8.99 -18.49 -2.16
CA GLN A 116 8.83 -19.63 -3.07
C GLN A 116 8.90 -21.00 -2.37
N ALA A 117 9.74 -21.13 -1.34
CA ALA A 117 9.84 -22.36 -0.55
C ALA A 117 8.59 -22.64 0.32
N LEU A 118 7.76 -21.64 0.54
CA LEU A 118 6.59 -21.72 1.40
C LEU A 118 5.27 -21.91 0.62
N GLN A 119 5.30 -22.11 -0.69
CA GLN A 119 4.10 -22.17 -1.55
C GLN A 119 3.03 -23.15 -1.05
N ARG A 120 3.43 -24.30 -0.51
CA ARG A 120 2.52 -25.33 0.03
C ARG A 120 2.21 -25.18 1.51
N ARG A 121 2.84 -24.20 2.18
CA ARG A 121 2.68 -24.02 3.63
C ARG A 121 1.28 -23.46 3.95
N PRO A 122 0.64 -23.97 5.03
CA PRO A 122 -0.61 -23.40 5.51
C PRO A 122 -0.44 -21.94 5.99
N ILE A 123 -1.42 -21.09 5.70
CA ILE A 123 -1.40 -19.66 6.08
C ILE A 123 -1.27 -19.48 7.58
N TYR A 124 -1.97 -20.29 8.39
CA TYR A 124 -1.91 -20.20 9.86
C TYR A 124 -0.52 -20.51 10.46
N ALA A 125 0.37 -21.16 9.69
CA ALA A 125 1.73 -21.51 10.13
C ALA A 125 2.79 -20.44 9.73
N LEU A 126 2.35 -19.28 9.22
CA LEU A 126 3.21 -18.18 8.83
C LEU A 126 3.36 -17.15 9.95
N SER A 127 4.53 -16.48 10.01
CA SER A 127 4.70 -15.27 10.79
C SER A 127 3.91 -14.10 10.21
N GLY A 128 3.67 -13.03 11.00
CA GLY A 128 2.99 -11.83 10.53
C GLY A 128 3.65 -11.21 9.28
N GLY A 129 4.97 -11.10 9.27
CA GLY A 129 5.73 -10.59 8.11
C GLY A 129 5.61 -11.50 6.88
N GLN A 130 5.59 -12.82 7.06
CA GLN A 130 5.33 -13.75 5.97
C GLN A 130 3.92 -13.58 5.40
N LYS A 131 2.91 -13.42 6.26
CA LYS A 131 1.53 -13.16 5.84
C LYS A 131 1.41 -11.86 5.04
N GLN A 132 2.06 -10.77 5.47
CA GLN A 132 2.10 -9.51 4.71
C GLN A 132 2.76 -9.69 3.33
N ARG A 133 3.84 -10.46 3.26
CA ARG A 133 4.49 -10.78 1.97
C ARG A 133 3.59 -11.61 1.06
N VAL A 134 2.74 -12.51 1.60
CA VAL A 134 1.74 -13.25 0.81
C VAL A 134 0.70 -12.30 0.23
N ALA A 135 0.18 -11.35 1.01
CA ALA A 135 -0.76 -10.34 0.53
C ALA A 135 -0.16 -9.50 -0.62
N ILE A 136 1.10 -9.08 -0.49
CA ILE A 136 1.84 -8.38 -1.55
C ILE A 136 2.02 -9.28 -2.79
N ALA A 137 2.36 -10.56 -2.60
CA ALA A 137 2.50 -11.51 -3.71
C ALA A 137 1.18 -11.66 -4.49
N GLY A 138 0.04 -11.67 -3.82
CA GLY A 138 -1.28 -11.67 -4.47
C GLY A 138 -1.49 -10.47 -5.40
N ALA A 139 -1.10 -9.27 -4.98
CA ALA A 139 -1.15 -8.07 -5.82
C ALA A 139 -0.18 -8.16 -7.01
N ILE A 140 1.05 -8.65 -6.77
CA ILE A 140 2.07 -8.82 -7.82
C ILE A 140 1.61 -9.85 -8.88
N ALA A 141 1.00 -10.95 -8.47
CA ALA A 141 0.50 -11.99 -9.39
C ALA A 141 -0.54 -11.43 -10.37
N ARG A 142 -1.32 -10.43 -9.95
CA ARG A 142 -2.26 -9.68 -10.78
C ARG A 142 -1.62 -8.61 -11.66
N HIS A 143 -0.29 -8.49 -11.67
CA HIS A 143 0.44 -7.43 -12.38
C HIS A 143 -0.06 -6.02 -12.03
N CYS A 144 -0.25 -5.74 -10.74
CA CYS A 144 -0.72 -4.42 -10.33
C CYS A 144 0.26 -3.31 -10.77
N GLU A 145 -0.29 -2.24 -11.35
CA GLU A 145 0.45 -1.02 -11.71
C GLU A 145 0.63 -0.11 -10.49
N VAL A 146 -0.35 -0.14 -9.57
CA VAL A 146 -0.35 0.62 -8.32
C VAL A 146 -0.56 -0.30 -7.14
N LEU A 147 0.29 -0.19 -6.12
CA LEU A 147 0.18 -0.91 -4.86
C LEU A 147 -0.12 0.08 -3.72
N LEU A 148 -1.26 -0.12 -3.07
CA LEU A 148 -1.73 0.67 -1.93
C LEU A 148 -1.55 -0.16 -0.66
N LEU A 149 -0.83 0.36 0.36
CA LEU A 149 -0.51 -0.38 1.58
C LEU A 149 -0.95 0.43 2.80
N ASP A 150 -1.85 -0.14 3.59
CA ASP A 150 -2.40 0.49 4.80
C ASP A 150 -1.65 0.00 6.04
N GLU A 151 -0.67 0.76 6.53
CA GLU A 151 0.18 0.46 7.70
C GLU A 151 0.70 -1.00 7.76
N PRO A 152 1.28 -1.55 6.70
CA PRO A 152 1.57 -2.99 6.60
C PRO A 152 2.63 -3.49 7.57
N THR A 153 3.34 -2.59 8.27
CA THR A 153 4.36 -2.91 9.28
C THR A 153 3.87 -2.84 10.71
N ALA A 154 2.63 -2.35 10.95
CA ALA A 154 2.14 -2.06 12.29
C ALA A 154 2.14 -3.28 13.27
N LEU A 155 2.00 -4.49 12.74
CA LEU A 155 1.93 -5.73 13.52
C LEU A 155 3.22 -6.58 13.43
N LEU A 156 4.33 -6.00 12.95
CA LEU A 156 5.59 -6.70 12.74
C LEU A 156 6.63 -6.29 13.80
N ASP A 157 7.58 -7.19 14.04
CA ASP A 157 8.79 -6.87 14.78
C ASP A 157 9.71 -5.92 13.99
N PRO A 158 10.62 -5.17 14.65
CA PRO A 158 11.42 -4.12 14.02
C PRO A 158 12.24 -4.61 12.80
N ASP A 159 12.83 -5.79 12.87
CA ASP A 159 13.64 -6.33 11.77
C ASP A 159 12.76 -6.67 10.56
N SER A 160 11.62 -7.31 10.79
CA SER A 160 10.63 -7.62 9.75
C SER A 160 10.02 -6.36 9.12
N GLN A 161 9.90 -5.27 9.88
CA GLN A 161 9.40 -3.98 9.37
C GLN A 161 10.34 -3.43 8.29
N LEU A 162 11.62 -3.25 8.61
CA LEU A 162 12.62 -2.71 7.68
C LEU A 162 12.78 -3.59 6.44
N ASP A 163 12.80 -4.91 6.63
CA ASP A 163 12.84 -5.88 5.54
C ASP A 163 11.65 -5.76 4.58
N LEU A 164 10.46 -5.51 5.11
CA LEU A 164 9.25 -5.37 4.29
C LEU A 164 9.30 -4.08 3.45
N VAL A 165 9.65 -2.96 4.08
CA VAL A 165 9.78 -1.66 3.38
C VAL A 165 10.83 -1.74 2.28
N ALA A 166 12.02 -2.29 2.58
CA ALA A 166 13.10 -2.48 1.61
C ALA A 166 12.67 -3.38 0.44
N SER A 167 11.90 -4.44 0.74
CA SER A 167 11.35 -5.35 -0.28
C SER A 167 10.38 -4.62 -1.21
N VAL A 168 9.47 -3.80 -0.69
CA VAL A 168 8.53 -3.02 -1.51
C VAL A 168 9.29 -1.97 -2.33
N ARG A 169 10.29 -1.29 -1.77
CA ARG A 169 11.17 -0.37 -2.52
C ARG A 169 11.84 -1.09 -3.70
N HIS A 170 12.38 -2.28 -3.47
CA HIS A 170 12.99 -3.08 -4.53
C HIS A 170 11.97 -3.45 -5.63
N LEU A 171 10.76 -3.86 -5.24
CA LEU A 171 9.69 -4.20 -6.18
C LEU A 171 9.28 -3.01 -7.05
N VAL A 172 9.11 -1.82 -6.45
CA VAL A 172 8.80 -0.58 -7.19
C VAL A 172 9.86 -0.32 -8.24
N LYS A 173 11.14 -0.38 -7.88
CA LYS A 173 12.26 -0.10 -8.80
C LYS A 173 12.41 -1.18 -9.88
N SER A 174 12.31 -2.45 -9.54
CA SER A 174 12.55 -3.56 -10.47
C SER A 174 11.40 -3.81 -11.45
N ARG A 175 10.16 -3.49 -11.04
CA ARG A 175 8.95 -3.73 -11.84
C ARG A 175 8.35 -2.46 -12.45
N GLY A 176 8.84 -1.27 -12.07
CA GLY A 176 8.28 0.02 -12.51
C GLY A 176 6.86 0.29 -12.00
N MET A 177 6.43 -0.41 -10.95
CA MET A 177 5.13 -0.19 -10.32
C MET A 177 5.15 1.07 -9.44
N THR A 178 3.99 1.64 -9.17
CA THR A 178 3.83 2.76 -8.24
C THR A 178 3.36 2.25 -6.90
N ALA A 179 3.86 2.80 -5.78
CA ALA A 179 3.37 2.42 -4.46
C ALA A 179 3.03 3.66 -3.61
N LEU A 180 1.91 3.57 -2.89
CA LEU A 180 1.54 4.51 -1.83
C LEU A 180 1.36 3.73 -0.52
N TRP A 181 2.18 4.07 0.46
CA TRP A 181 2.30 3.39 1.75
C TRP A 181 1.88 4.32 2.88
N VAL A 182 0.85 3.94 3.62
CA VAL A 182 0.45 4.65 4.84
C VAL A 182 1.32 4.22 6.01
N THR A 183 1.85 5.19 6.75
CA THR A 183 2.63 4.95 7.95
C THR A 183 2.55 6.14 8.92
N HIS A 184 2.88 5.88 10.20
CA HIS A 184 3.18 6.91 11.19
C HIS A 184 4.66 6.87 11.63
N ARG A 185 5.47 6.02 11.00
CA ARG A 185 6.88 5.77 11.36
C ARG A 185 7.81 6.61 10.48
N LEU A 186 8.61 7.49 11.12
CA LEU A 186 9.52 8.38 10.42
C LEU A 186 10.77 7.66 9.87
N ASP A 187 11.16 6.52 10.42
CA ASP A 187 12.30 5.72 9.96
C ASP A 187 12.04 5.08 8.58
N GLU A 188 10.78 4.76 8.26
CA GLU A 188 10.39 4.21 6.96
C GLU A 188 10.59 5.21 5.81
N LEU A 189 10.53 6.53 6.07
CA LEU A 189 10.74 7.59 5.08
C LEU A 189 12.11 7.53 4.37
N ASN A 190 13.07 6.81 4.92
CA ASN A 190 14.37 6.62 4.26
C ASN A 190 14.28 5.79 2.97
N TYR A 191 13.16 5.12 2.74
CA TYR A 191 12.97 4.17 1.63
C TYR A 191 12.11 4.72 0.50
N CYS A 192 11.48 5.90 0.63
CA CYS A 192 10.57 6.44 -0.37
C CYS A 192 11.17 7.59 -1.19
N ASP A 193 10.54 7.89 -2.33
CA ASP A 193 10.92 8.99 -3.21
C ASP A 193 10.32 10.31 -2.76
N GLY A 194 9.11 10.26 -2.16
CA GLY A 194 8.41 11.42 -1.65
C GLY A 194 7.38 11.04 -0.59
N ALA A 195 6.85 12.04 0.09
CA ALA A 195 5.85 11.83 1.13
C ALA A 195 4.79 12.95 1.16
N PHE A 196 3.64 12.60 1.71
CA PHE A 196 2.51 13.48 2.01
C PHE A 196 2.26 13.50 3.50
N LEU A 197 1.85 14.65 4.02
CA LEU A 197 1.34 14.80 5.39
C LEU A 197 -0.15 15.14 5.35
N LEU A 198 -0.97 14.28 5.93
CA LEU A 198 -2.41 14.44 6.05
C LEU A 198 -2.79 14.79 7.49
N GLU A 199 -3.41 15.95 7.70
CA GLU A 199 -3.92 16.39 8.99
C GLU A 199 -5.39 16.77 8.86
N ASP A 200 -6.23 16.30 9.77
CA ASP A 200 -7.67 16.58 9.81
C ASP A 200 -8.39 16.47 8.46
N GLY A 201 -7.98 15.50 7.65
CA GLY A 201 -8.60 15.23 6.34
C GLY A 201 -8.07 16.10 5.20
N SER A 202 -7.11 16.99 5.45
CA SER A 202 -6.50 17.86 4.44
C SER A 202 -5.03 17.55 4.25
N LEU A 203 -4.54 17.69 3.03
CA LEU A 203 -3.11 17.58 2.74
C LEU A 203 -2.43 18.90 3.15
N VAL A 204 -1.53 18.84 4.13
CA VAL A 204 -0.84 20.04 4.67
C VAL A 204 0.58 20.19 4.18
N ASP A 205 1.22 19.10 3.75
CA ASP A 205 2.55 19.13 3.14
C ASP A 205 2.74 17.99 2.15
N ALA A 206 3.59 18.23 1.14
CA ALA A 206 3.97 17.25 0.14
C ALA A 206 5.38 17.56 -0.40
N GLY A 207 6.18 16.51 -0.65
CA GLY A 207 7.50 16.72 -1.26
C GLY A 207 8.51 15.63 -0.91
N GLU A 208 9.79 16.01 -0.95
CA GLU A 208 10.88 15.11 -0.64
C GLU A 208 10.77 14.53 0.77
N ALA A 209 10.89 13.21 0.88
CA ALA A 209 10.73 12.48 2.14
C ALA A 209 11.67 12.96 3.26
N GLN A 210 12.92 13.28 2.91
CA GLN A 210 13.91 13.73 3.89
C GLN A 210 13.58 15.11 4.47
N ARG A 211 13.05 16.03 3.64
CA ARG A 211 12.58 17.34 4.11
C ARG A 211 11.44 17.19 5.11
N LEU A 212 10.44 16.35 4.76
CA LEU A 212 9.30 16.10 5.63
C LEU A 212 9.71 15.44 6.94
N LYS A 213 10.63 14.47 6.87
CA LYS A 213 11.18 13.78 8.04
C LYS A 213 11.84 14.77 9.02
N HIS A 214 12.70 15.66 8.52
CA HIS A 214 13.40 16.65 9.34
C HIS A 214 12.41 17.58 10.06
N ARG A 215 11.43 18.12 9.32
CA ARG A 215 10.38 18.97 9.86
C ARG A 215 9.56 18.30 10.97
N LEU A 216 9.21 17.02 10.80
CA LEU A 216 8.41 16.29 11.79
C LEU A 216 9.24 15.95 13.04
N MET A 217 10.54 15.66 12.89
CA MET A 217 11.44 15.40 14.03
C MET A 217 11.68 16.67 14.86
N GLU A 218 11.75 17.85 14.24
CA GLU A 218 11.87 19.13 14.96
C GLU A 218 10.60 19.44 15.74
N ALA A 219 9.42 19.22 15.16
CA ALA A 219 8.14 19.45 15.83
C ALA A 219 7.89 18.54 17.06
N ASP A 220 8.46 17.32 17.07
CA ASP A 220 8.38 16.40 18.21
C ASP A 220 9.35 16.78 19.37
N GLN A 221 10.39 17.59 19.11
CA GLN A 221 11.34 18.05 20.13
C GLN A 221 10.86 19.31 20.87
N ASP A 222 9.90 20.03 20.31
CA ASP A 222 9.35 21.27 20.86
C ASP A 222 8.08 21.04 21.72
N GLN A 223 7.65 19.78 21.95
CA GLN A 223 6.54 19.36 22.82
C GLN A 223 7.06 18.68 24.10
#